data_9210c2faca7adca9bebd04b5cb5abea2
#
_entry.id   9210c2faca7adca9bebd04b5cb5abea2
#
_cell.length_a   1.000
_cell.length_b   1.000
_cell.length_c   1.000
_cell.angle_alpha   90.00
_cell.angle_beta   90.00
_cell.angle_gamma   90.00
#
_symmetry.space_group_name_H-M   'P 1'
#
loop_
_entity.id
_entity.type
_entity.pdbx_description
1 polymer ?
#
loop_
_entity_poly.entity_id
_entity_poly.type
_entity_poly.pdbx_seq_one_letter_code
_entity_poly.pdbx_strand_id
1 'polypeptide(L)'
;GGHTKNPSYSETCTGRTGHTEAVLVAYNPELISYADLLRQFWECHDPTQYNGQGGDHGTQYRTAAYAYDDEQLALLHASKAAYSAALSGREIHTEIKPISEAGPFYYAHEGYQQYLARPGSRQYCSAQPQGVSLPPFDTWAPAELRATHAPKLSEAFWRKHGPKPHCSIKGPNEQIVWDEPAEGAVP
;
A
#
# COMPACT_ATOMS: atom_id res chain seq x y z
N GLY A 1 2.16 -8.77 -10.84
CA GLY A 1 2.47 -9.77 -11.82
C GLY A 1 2.01 -9.46 -13.23
N GLY A 2 2.70 -10.02 -14.17
CA GLY A 2 2.40 -9.91 -15.58
C GLY A 2 2.76 -11.21 -16.31
N HIS A 3 2.70 -11.19 -17.63
CA HIS A 3 2.93 -12.38 -18.45
C HIS A 3 4.39 -12.53 -18.94
N THR A 4 5.17 -11.44 -18.96
CA THR A 4 6.59 -11.49 -19.36
C THR A 4 7.43 -12.05 -18.21
N LYS A 5 8.21 -13.10 -18.49
CA LYS A 5 9.15 -13.68 -17.52
C LYS A 5 10.42 -12.85 -17.44
N ASN A 6 10.91 -12.62 -16.21
CA ASN A 6 12.12 -11.83 -15.93
C ASN A 6 12.17 -10.50 -16.73
N PRO A 7 11.14 -9.64 -16.61
CA PRO A 7 11.10 -8.42 -17.41
C PRO A 7 12.24 -7.49 -17.03
N SER A 8 12.87 -6.89 -18.02
CA SER A 8 13.78 -5.76 -17.81
C SER A 8 13.00 -4.48 -17.53
N TYR A 9 13.66 -3.49 -16.94
CA TYR A 9 13.08 -2.17 -16.74
C TYR A 9 12.55 -1.54 -18.02
N SER A 10 13.34 -1.59 -19.10
CA SER A 10 12.94 -1.03 -20.39
C SER A 10 11.70 -1.71 -20.97
N GLU A 11 11.57 -3.04 -20.80
CA GLU A 11 10.37 -3.76 -21.22
C GLU A 11 9.16 -3.34 -20.39
N THR A 12 9.31 -3.22 -19.07
CA THR A 12 8.22 -2.78 -18.19
C THR A 12 7.73 -1.38 -18.54
N CYS A 13 8.63 -0.46 -18.88
CA CYS A 13 8.28 0.89 -19.34
C CYS A 13 7.44 0.93 -20.61
N THR A 14 7.44 -0.13 -21.43
CA THR A 14 6.58 -0.19 -22.63
C THR A 14 5.10 -0.39 -22.30
N GLY A 15 4.75 -0.76 -21.07
CA GLY A 15 3.39 -1.13 -20.67
C GLY A 15 2.89 -2.46 -21.26
N ARG A 16 3.74 -3.22 -21.95
CA ARG A 16 3.35 -4.45 -22.67
C ARG A 16 3.65 -5.75 -21.92
N THR A 17 4.28 -5.67 -20.76
CA THR A 17 4.65 -6.85 -19.96
C THR A 17 3.52 -7.38 -19.10
N GLY A 18 2.46 -6.57 -18.89
CA GLY A 18 1.37 -6.84 -17.96
C GLY A 18 1.75 -6.66 -16.49
N HIS A 19 3.02 -6.38 -16.18
CA HIS A 19 3.45 -6.11 -14.81
C HIS A 19 2.95 -4.76 -14.31
N THR A 20 2.71 -4.68 -12.99
CA THR A 20 2.56 -3.43 -12.27
C THR A 20 3.75 -3.23 -11.33
N GLU A 21 4.16 -1.99 -11.11
CA GLU A 21 5.13 -1.67 -10.07
C GLU A 21 4.51 -2.00 -8.72
N ALA A 22 5.23 -2.79 -7.92
CA ALA A 22 4.73 -3.28 -6.65
C ALA A 22 5.82 -3.31 -5.60
N VAL A 23 5.42 -3.22 -4.34
CA VAL A 23 6.28 -3.40 -3.17
C VAL A 23 5.92 -4.71 -2.51
N LEU A 24 6.91 -5.55 -2.26
CA LEU A 24 6.78 -6.72 -1.41
C LEU A 24 6.99 -6.29 0.04
N VAL A 25 5.97 -6.44 0.87
CA VAL A 25 6.01 -6.04 2.28
C VAL A 25 6.12 -7.28 3.17
N ALA A 26 7.28 -7.43 3.83
CA ALA A 26 7.45 -8.38 4.92
C ALA A 26 7.30 -7.62 6.25
N TYR A 27 6.44 -8.09 7.14
CA TYR A 27 6.16 -7.40 8.40
C TYR A 27 6.07 -8.37 9.58
N ASN A 28 6.32 -7.85 10.78
CA ASN A 28 6.08 -8.60 12.01
C ASN A 28 4.64 -8.33 12.49
N PRO A 29 3.75 -9.34 12.48
CA PRO A 29 2.34 -9.17 12.85
C PRO A 29 2.15 -8.85 14.34
N GLU A 30 3.17 -8.99 15.18
CA GLU A 30 3.12 -8.57 16.57
C GLU A 30 3.25 -7.04 16.73
N LEU A 31 3.90 -6.38 15.78
CA LEU A 31 4.18 -4.94 15.82
C LEU A 31 3.25 -4.10 14.95
N ILE A 32 2.86 -4.64 13.80
CA ILE A 32 1.97 -3.99 12.85
C ILE A 32 0.99 -5.00 12.29
N SER A 33 -0.28 -4.65 12.20
CA SER A 33 -1.30 -5.55 11.67
C SER A 33 -1.46 -5.40 10.15
N TYR A 34 -2.13 -6.39 9.53
CA TYR A 34 -2.52 -6.25 8.12
C TYR A 34 -3.51 -5.08 7.91
N ALA A 35 -4.37 -4.81 8.89
CA ALA A 35 -5.27 -3.65 8.84
C ALA A 35 -4.51 -2.32 8.83
N ASP A 36 -3.40 -2.20 9.55
CA ASP A 36 -2.54 -1.02 9.50
C ASP A 36 -1.89 -0.86 8.12
N LEU A 37 -1.44 -1.96 7.50
CA LEU A 37 -0.91 -1.94 6.14
C LEU A 37 -1.97 -1.54 5.12
N LEU A 38 -3.21 -2.01 5.26
CA LEU A 38 -4.33 -1.62 4.41
C LEU A 38 -4.65 -0.13 4.56
N ARG A 39 -4.62 0.41 5.78
CA ARG A 39 -4.78 1.85 6.02
C ARG A 39 -3.72 2.65 5.27
N GLN A 40 -2.44 2.28 5.42
CA GLN A 40 -1.35 2.91 4.68
C GLN A 40 -1.57 2.83 3.17
N PHE A 41 -1.95 1.66 2.66
CA PHE A 41 -2.17 1.44 1.24
C PHE A 41 -3.27 2.36 0.68
N TRP A 42 -4.45 2.37 1.30
CA TRP A 42 -5.58 3.16 0.81
C TRP A 42 -5.35 4.68 0.94
N GLU A 43 -4.72 5.11 2.03
CA GLU A 43 -4.54 6.53 2.32
C GLU A 43 -3.35 7.16 1.59
N CYS A 44 -2.37 6.38 1.09
CA CYS A 44 -1.14 6.93 0.49
C CYS A 44 -1.22 7.26 -0.99
N HIS A 45 -2.30 6.89 -1.70
CA HIS A 45 -2.43 7.09 -3.14
C HIS A 45 -3.86 7.39 -3.57
N ASP A 46 -4.08 7.64 -4.86
CA ASP A 46 -5.42 7.74 -5.46
C ASP A 46 -5.84 6.38 -6.06
N PRO A 47 -6.68 5.59 -5.39
CA PRO A 47 -7.13 4.30 -5.89
C PRO A 47 -8.21 4.42 -6.96
N THR A 48 -8.70 5.64 -7.27
CA THR A 48 -9.73 5.90 -8.28
C THR A 48 -9.14 6.21 -9.65
N GLN A 49 -7.82 6.33 -9.76
CA GLN A 49 -7.17 6.59 -11.02
C GLN A 49 -7.00 5.30 -11.83
N TYR A 50 -7.50 5.29 -13.05
CA TYR A 50 -7.41 4.13 -13.94
C TYR A 50 -6.06 4.11 -14.68
N ASN A 51 -5.35 2.98 -14.62
CA ASN A 51 -4.06 2.78 -15.29
C ASN A 51 -3.07 3.95 -15.11
N GLY A 52 -2.94 4.43 -13.90
CA GLY A 52 -2.00 5.51 -13.60
C GLY A 52 -1.97 5.84 -12.11
N GLN A 53 -1.01 6.68 -11.74
CA GLN A 53 -0.92 7.30 -10.42
C GLN A 53 -0.29 8.68 -10.55
N GLY A 54 -1.08 9.72 -10.25
CA GLY A 54 -0.65 11.11 -10.42
C GLY A 54 -0.31 11.40 -11.89
N GLY A 55 0.91 11.85 -12.13
CA GLY A 55 1.41 12.13 -13.47
C GLY A 55 1.94 10.91 -14.23
N ASP A 56 2.06 9.75 -13.59
CA ASP A 56 2.56 8.55 -14.23
C ASP A 56 1.39 7.76 -14.84
N HIS A 57 1.44 7.53 -16.15
CA HIS A 57 0.37 6.88 -16.91
C HIS A 57 0.85 5.59 -17.58
N GLY A 58 0.03 4.55 -17.53
CA GLY A 58 0.29 3.23 -18.09
C GLY A 58 -0.17 2.11 -17.19
N THR A 59 -0.35 0.92 -17.74
CA THR A 59 -0.79 -0.26 -16.96
C THR A 59 0.18 -0.65 -15.85
N GLN A 60 1.46 -0.33 -16.00
CA GLN A 60 2.49 -0.56 -14.98
C GLN A 60 2.30 0.30 -13.73
N TYR A 61 1.55 1.39 -13.82
CA TYR A 61 1.24 2.29 -12.69
C TYR A 61 -0.18 2.12 -12.17
N ARG A 62 -0.91 1.09 -12.63
CA ARG A 62 -2.24 0.81 -12.09
C ARG A 62 -2.17 0.50 -10.60
N THR A 63 -3.16 0.93 -9.86
CA THR A 63 -3.30 0.56 -8.46
C THR A 63 -3.62 -0.91 -8.33
N ALA A 64 -2.90 -1.65 -7.48
CA ALA A 64 -3.07 -3.08 -7.30
C ALA A 64 -2.66 -3.55 -5.89
N ALA A 65 -3.31 -4.61 -5.41
CA ALA A 65 -2.96 -5.28 -4.18
C ALA A 65 -3.09 -6.80 -4.35
N TYR A 66 -2.10 -7.54 -3.91
CA TYR A 66 -2.02 -8.99 -4.08
C TYR A 66 -1.94 -9.67 -2.72
N ALA A 67 -2.88 -10.57 -2.47
CA ALA A 67 -3.02 -11.28 -1.20
C ALA A 67 -2.26 -12.61 -1.22
N TYR A 68 -1.59 -12.95 -0.11
CA TYR A 68 -0.91 -14.22 0.04
C TYR A 68 -1.82 -15.34 0.58
N ASP A 69 -2.93 -14.96 1.23
CA ASP A 69 -3.91 -15.89 1.80
C ASP A 69 -5.33 -15.35 1.68
N ASP A 70 -6.32 -16.18 2.04
CA ASP A 70 -7.72 -15.87 1.94
C ASP A 70 -8.17 -14.79 2.95
N GLU A 71 -7.54 -14.71 4.13
CA GLU A 71 -7.85 -13.69 5.13
C GLU A 71 -7.42 -12.31 4.64
N GLN A 72 -6.22 -12.20 4.07
CA GLN A 72 -5.75 -10.97 3.43
C GLN A 72 -6.66 -10.57 2.26
N LEU A 73 -7.08 -11.53 1.45
CA LEU A 73 -7.97 -11.29 0.32
C LEU A 73 -9.33 -10.77 0.77
N ALA A 74 -9.91 -11.38 1.80
CA ALA A 74 -11.19 -10.93 2.38
C ALA A 74 -11.09 -9.51 2.95
N LEU A 75 -10.03 -9.20 3.67
CA LEU A 75 -9.79 -7.87 4.23
C LEU A 75 -9.53 -6.82 3.14
N LEU A 76 -8.82 -7.18 2.06
CA LEU A 76 -8.65 -6.29 0.89
C LEU A 76 -10.00 -5.92 0.26
N HIS A 77 -10.88 -6.88 0.03
CA HIS A 77 -12.19 -6.62 -0.55
C HIS A 77 -13.07 -5.78 0.39
N ALA A 78 -13.09 -6.12 1.67
CA ALA A 78 -13.87 -5.38 2.67
C ALA A 78 -13.39 -3.93 2.82
N SER A 79 -12.08 -3.73 2.93
CA SER A 79 -11.48 -2.40 3.03
C SER A 79 -11.67 -1.56 1.76
N LYS A 80 -11.62 -2.18 0.56
CA LYS A 80 -11.94 -1.51 -0.72
C LYS A 80 -13.36 -0.94 -0.70
N ALA A 81 -14.34 -1.73 -0.28
CA ALA A 81 -15.73 -1.30 -0.19
C ALA A 81 -15.90 -0.14 0.81
N ALA A 82 -15.27 -0.26 1.98
CA ALA A 82 -15.30 0.77 3.01
C ALA A 82 -14.64 2.07 2.54
N TYR A 83 -13.49 1.98 1.87
CA TYR A 83 -12.79 3.16 1.38
C TYR A 83 -13.53 3.84 0.21
N SER A 84 -14.15 3.08 -0.70
CA SER A 84 -15.03 3.62 -1.72
C SER A 84 -16.18 4.42 -1.12
N ALA A 85 -16.83 3.88 -0.07
CA ALA A 85 -17.89 4.60 0.65
C ALA A 85 -17.36 5.90 1.30
N ALA A 86 -16.18 5.87 1.91
CA ALA A 86 -15.53 7.06 2.49
C ALA A 86 -15.19 8.11 1.41
N LEU A 87 -14.88 7.68 0.19
CA LEU A 87 -14.68 8.53 -0.99
C LEU A 87 -15.99 8.95 -1.68
N SER A 88 -17.11 8.94 -0.94
CA SER A 88 -18.45 9.30 -1.46
C SER A 88 -18.93 8.39 -2.60
N GLY A 89 -18.58 7.10 -2.55
CA GLY A 89 -18.98 6.10 -3.54
C GLY A 89 -18.20 6.16 -4.86
N ARG A 90 -17.07 6.88 -4.90
CA ARG A 90 -16.20 6.89 -6.09
C ARG A 90 -15.72 5.47 -6.40
N GLU A 91 -15.69 5.13 -7.68
CA GLU A 91 -15.18 3.85 -8.14
C GLU A 91 -13.69 3.71 -7.86
N ILE A 92 -13.32 2.59 -7.25
CA ILE A 92 -11.92 2.23 -6.98
C ILE A 92 -11.46 1.23 -8.05
N HIS A 93 -10.43 1.59 -8.81
CA HIS A 93 -9.86 0.79 -9.88
C HIS A 93 -8.76 -0.18 -9.43
N THR A 94 -8.48 -0.26 -8.13
CA THR A 94 -7.48 -1.20 -7.60
C THR A 94 -7.77 -2.64 -8.00
N GLU A 95 -6.83 -3.24 -8.72
CA GLU A 95 -6.82 -4.67 -9.00
C GLU A 95 -6.55 -5.44 -7.70
N ILE A 96 -7.41 -6.38 -7.35
CA ILE A 96 -7.19 -7.28 -6.20
C ILE A 96 -7.19 -8.70 -6.70
N LYS A 97 -6.12 -9.46 -6.40
CA LYS A 97 -5.98 -10.87 -6.76
C LYS A 97 -5.22 -11.64 -5.69
N PRO A 98 -5.44 -12.94 -5.57
CA PRO A 98 -4.51 -13.79 -4.85
C PRO A 98 -3.17 -13.85 -5.58
N ILE A 99 -2.08 -13.99 -4.85
CA ILE A 99 -0.73 -14.04 -5.42
C ILE A 99 -0.57 -15.18 -6.45
N SER A 100 -1.30 -16.28 -6.28
CA SER A 100 -1.33 -17.40 -7.22
C SER A 100 -1.79 -17.02 -8.62
N GLU A 101 -2.67 -16.01 -8.74
CA GLU A 101 -3.16 -15.49 -10.01
C GLU A 101 -2.35 -14.28 -10.53
N ALA A 102 -1.72 -13.56 -9.60
CA ALA A 102 -0.91 -12.40 -9.95
C ALA A 102 0.40 -12.78 -10.66
N GLY A 103 0.89 -14.00 -10.43
CA GLY A 103 2.16 -14.48 -10.94
C GLY A 103 3.36 -14.08 -10.06
N PRO A 104 4.58 -14.45 -10.44
CA PRO A 104 5.76 -14.25 -9.62
C PRO A 104 6.10 -12.77 -9.43
N PHE A 105 6.64 -12.45 -8.26
CA PHE A 105 7.23 -11.16 -7.98
C PHE A 105 8.66 -11.13 -8.52
N TYR A 106 8.99 -10.12 -9.33
CA TYR A 106 10.35 -9.87 -9.82
C TYR A 106 10.90 -8.62 -9.15
N TYR A 107 12.08 -8.73 -8.58
CA TYR A 107 12.74 -7.58 -7.94
C TYR A 107 13.14 -6.54 -8.98
N ALA A 108 12.83 -5.29 -8.71
CA ALA A 108 13.36 -4.18 -9.49
C ALA A 108 14.89 -4.12 -9.34
N HIS A 109 15.56 -3.61 -10.38
CA HIS A 109 17.01 -3.40 -10.36
C HIS A 109 17.44 -2.61 -9.13
N GLU A 110 18.61 -2.92 -8.58
CA GLU A 110 19.15 -2.31 -7.36
C GLU A 110 19.09 -0.77 -7.38
N GLY A 111 19.29 -0.15 -8.54
CA GLY A 111 19.17 1.29 -8.74
C GLY A 111 17.79 1.88 -8.36
N TYR A 112 16.74 1.07 -8.35
CA TYR A 112 15.37 1.49 -8.01
C TYR A 112 14.94 1.10 -6.60
N GLN A 113 15.74 0.31 -5.88
CA GLN A 113 15.48 0.02 -4.47
C GLN A 113 15.72 1.27 -3.64
N GLN A 114 14.74 1.65 -2.81
CA GLN A 114 14.76 2.87 -2.00
C GLN A 114 15.11 4.13 -2.81
N TYR A 115 14.60 4.21 -4.05
CA TYR A 115 15.00 5.24 -5.02
C TYR A 115 14.89 6.66 -4.46
N LEU A 116 13.78 7.01 -3.80
CA LEU A 116 13.56 8.35 -3.27
C LEU A 116 14.48 8.71 -2.08
N ALA A 117 15.07 7.71 -1.41
CA ALA A 117 16.02 7.92 -0.33
C ALA A 117 17.47 8.11 -0.83
N ARG A 118 17.74 7.91 -2.12
CA ARG A 118 19.08 8.00 -2.68
C ARG A 118 19.48 9.45 -2.92
N PRO A 119 20.75 9.82 -2.66
CA PRO A 119 21.27 11.13 -3.01
C PRO A 119 21.10 11.44 -4.51
N GLY A 120 20.61 12.62 -4.84
CA GLY A 120 20.39 13.05 -6.23
C GLY A 120 19.12 12.51 -6.89
N SER A 121 18.31 11.72 -6.19
CA SER A 121 16.98 11.32 -6.69
C SER A 121 16.00 12.51 -6.67
N ARG A 122 14.86 12.34 -7.40
CA ARG A 122 13.76 13.32 -7.28
C ARG A 122 13.25 13.36 -5.84
N GLN A 123 12.84 14.55 -5.39
CA GLN A 123 12.36 14.78 -4.02
C GLN A 123 10.83 14.63 -3.86
N TYR A 124 10.16 14.04 -4.82
CA TYR A 124 8.71 13.84 -4.79
C TYR A 124 8.34 12.48 -5.39
N CYS A 125 7.21 11.94 -4.97
CA CYS A 125 6.57 10.79 -5.63
C CYS A 125 5.33 11.23 -6.40
N SER A 126 4.83 10.38 -7.30
CA SER A 126 3.63 10.66 -8.10
C SER A 126 2.34 10.36 -7.34
N ALA A 127 2.43 9.70 -6.19
CA ALA A 127 1.24 9.33 -5.41
C ALA A 127 0.39 10.55 -5.05
N GLN A 128 -0.92 10.37 -5.11
CA GLN A 128 -1.93 11.41 -4.88
C GLN A 128 -2.87 11.02 -3.72
N PRO A 129 -2.43 11.14 -2.45
CA PRO A 129 -3.29 10.91 -1.30
C PRO A 129 -4.58 11.72 -1.39
N GLN A 130 -5.72 11.09 -1.14
CA GLN A 130 -7.03 11.73 -1.28
C GLN A 130 -7.44 12.52 -0.03
N GLY A 131 -6.65 12.47 1.05
CA GLY A 131 -6.94 13.15 2.32
C GLY A 131 -8.14 12.58 3.06
N VAL A 132 -8.53 11.36 2.72
CA VAL A 132 -9.63 10.62 3.34
C VAL A 132 -9.05 9.44 4.10
N SER A 133 -9.47 9.24 5.34
CA SER A 133 -9.03 8.10 6.14
C SER A 133 -9.90 6.87 5.89
N LEU A 134 -9.28 5.68 5.94
CA LEU A 134 -10.01 4.43 5.99
C LEU A 134 -10.89 4.41 7.25
N PRO A 135 -12.19 4.06 7.14
CA PRO A 135 -13.07 3.97 8.30
C PRO A 135 -12.53 3.06 9.41
N PRO A 136 -12.99 3.22 10.66
CA PRO A 136 -12.59 2.36 11.77
C PRO A 136 -12.73 0.87 11.44
N PHE A 137 -11.73 0.08 11.77
CA PHE A 137 -11.59 -1.34 11.40
C PHE A 137 -12.85 -2.17 11.72
N ASP A 138 -13.41 -1.98 12.90
CA ASP A 138 -14.59 -2.74 13.36
C ASP A 138 -15.86 -2.47 12.54
N THR A 139 -15.88 -1.41 11.75
CA THR A 139 -17.05 -1.05 10.94
C THR A 139 -17.10 -1.79 9.61
N TRP A 140 -15.98 -2.33 9.13
CA TRP A 140 -15.90 -2.96 7.82
C TRP A 140 -15.28 -4.36 7.82
N ALA A 141 -14.42 -4.68 8.80
CA ALA A 141 -13.75 -5.97 8.82
C ALA A 141 -14.74 -7.12 9.08
N PRO A 142 -14.58 -8.28 8.40
CA PRO A 142 -15.30 -9.50 8.71
C PRO A 142 -15.17 -9.85 10.20
N ALA A 143 -16.29 -10.23 10.83
CA ALA A 143 -16.34 -10.39 12.29
C ALA A 143 -15.31 -11.41 12.81
N GLU A 144 -15.11 -12.50 12.06
CA GLU A 144 -14.18 -13.58 12.37
C GLU A 144 -12.70 -13.16 12.29
N LEU A 145 -12.38 -12.09 11.55
CA LEU A 145 -11.01 -11.61 11.36
C LEU A 145 -10.64 -10.45 12.30
N ARG A 146 -11.62 -9.90 13.03
CA ARG A 146 -11.39 -8.69 13.85
C ARG A 146 -10.37 -8.91 14.96
N ALA A 147 -10.42 -10.06 15.63
CA ALA A 147 -9.49 -10.34 16.73
C ALA A 147 -8.04 -10.53 16.24
N THR A 148 -7.88 -11.21 15.09
CA THR A 148 -6.55 -11.58 14.56
C THR A 148 -5.85 -10.40 13.89
N HIS A 149 -6.62 -9.53 13.23
CA HIS A 149 -6.07 -8.44 12.40
C HIS A 149 -6.35 -7.03 12.96
N ALA A 150 -6.73 -6.91 14.23
CA ALA A 150 -6.97 -5.62 14.87
C ALA A 150 -5.79 -4.65 14.67
N PRO A 151 -6.06 -3.36 14.36
CA PRO A 151 -5.00 -2.36 14.25
C PRO A 151 -4.14 -2.29 15.49
N LYS A 152 -2.83 -2.14 15.31
CA LYS A 152 -1.82 -2.05 16.38
C LYS A 152 -1.24 -0.65 16.51
N LEU A 153 -1.32 0.14 15.45
CA LEU A 153 -0.81 1.50 15.44
C LEU A 153 -1.88 2.48 15.94
N SER A 154 -1.47 3.36 16.85
CA SER A 154 -2.38 4.34 17.46
C SER A 154 -2.78 5.45 16.47
N GLU A 155 -3.89 6.14 16.75
CA GLU A 155 -4.27 7.34 16.01
C GLU A 155 -3.23 8.48 16.15
N ALA A 156 -2.48 8.51 17.26
CA ALA A 156 -1.36 9.43 17.42
C ALA A 156 -0.23 9.13 16.44
N PHE A 157 0.08 7.85 16.24
CA PHE A 157 1.03 7.42 15.21
C PHE A 157 0.59 7.88 13.81
N TRP A 158 -0.67 7.62 13.44
CA TRP A 158 -1.19 7.99 12.12
C TRP A 158 -1.19 9.50 11.89
N ARG A 159 -1.54 10.30 12.89
CA ARG A 159 -1.43 11.77 12.78
C ARG A 159 -0.01 12.25 12.54
N LYS A 160 0.98 11.58 13.13
CA LYS A 160 2.39 11.96 13.02
C LYS A 160 3.04 11.41 11.74
N HIS A 161 2.82 10.14 11.43
CA HIS A 161 3.55 9.39 10.41
C HIS A 161 2.71 8.96 9.19
N GLY A 162 1.40 9.05 9.27
CA GLY A 162 0.50 8.69 8.17
C GLY A 162 0.69 9.56 6.93
N PRO A 163 0.13 9.15 5.80
CA PRO A 163 0.23 9.87 4.53
C PRO A 163 -0.20 11.32 4.67
N LYS A 164 0.56 12.21 4.03
CA LYS A 164 0.26 13.65 4.00
C LYS A 164 -0.15 14.05 2.59
N PRO A 165 -1.06 15.06 2.45
CA PRO A 165 -1.27 15.68 1.16
C PRO A 165 0.08 16.13 0.60
N HIS A 166 0.31 15.88 -0.67
CA HIS A 166 1.58 16.11 -1.34
C HIS A 166 2.72 15.29 -0.72
N CYS A 167 2.85 14.05 -1.17
CA CYS A 167 3.91 13.15 -0.76
C CYS A 167 5.29 13.82 -0.94
N SER A 168 5.76 14.51 0.09
CA SER A 168 7.10 15.07 0.16
C SER A 168 7.92 14.24 1.12
N ILE A 169 9.04 13.72 0.65
CA ILE A 169 10.02 13.07 1.50
C ILE A 169 10.79 14.17 2.21
N LYS A 170 10.61 14.32 3.49
CA LYS A 170 11.31 15.33 4.30
C LYS A 170 12.75 14.97 4.64
N GLY A 171 13.25 13.88 4.18
CA GLY A 171 14.64 13.47 4.36
C GLY A 171 14.78 11.96 4.19
N PRO A 172 15.92 11.51 3.65
CA PRO A 172 16.13 10.11 3.32
C PRO A 172 16.20 9.19 4.55
N ASN A 173 16.25 9.71 5.77
CA ASN A 173 16.53 8.92 6.98
C ASN A 173 15.86 9.48 8.24
N GLU A 174 14.68 10.05 8.18
CA GLU A 174 13.93 10.27 9.42
C GLU A 174 13.61 8.91 10.04
N GLN A 175 14.29 8.60 11.12
CA GLN A 175 14.03 7.40 11.91
C GLN A 175 12.60 7.50 12.46
N ILE A 176 11.75 6.51 12.15
CA ILE A 176 10.46 6.38 12.82
C ILE A 176 10.76 5.99 14.26
N VAL A 177 10.51 6.92 15.18
CA VAL A 177 10.53 6.61 16.60
C VAL A 177 9.18 5.96 16.92
N TRP A 178 9.20 4.65 17.14
CA TRP A 178 8.05 3.92 17.62
C TRP A 178 7.73 4.41 19.03
N ASP A 179 6.48 4.77 19.29
CA ASP A 179 6.03 5.01 20.67
C ASP A 179 6.31 3.74 21.47
N GLU A 180 7.02 3.87 22.61
CA GLU A 180 7.22 2.73 23.49
C GLU A 180 5.86 2.13 23.84
N PRO A 181 5.72 0.78 23.87
CA PRO A 181 4.49 0.15 24.30
C PRO A 181 4.16 0.71 25.68
N ALA A 182 2.89 1.12 25.88
CA ALA A 182 2.44 1.64 27.14
C ALA A 182 2.91 0.72 28.27
N GLU A 183 3.56 1.29 29.30
CA GLU A 183 4.07 0.52 30.44
C GLU A 183 2.96 -0.40 30.97
N GLY A 184 3.14 -1.71 30.86
CA GLY A 184 2.19 -2.74 31.32
C GLY A 184 1.89 -3.86 30.34
N ALA A 185 2.31 -3.83 29.09
CA ALA A 185 2.28 -4.98 28.20
C ALA A 185 3.51 -5.86 28.46
N VAL A 186 3.40 -6.75 29.43
CA VAL A 186 4.35 -7.84 29.65
C VAL A 186 4.11 -8.90 28.59
N PRO A 187 5.18 -9.50 28.01
CA PRO A 187 5.11 -10.47 26.93
C PRO A 187 4.37 -11.77 27.32
#